data_d252397d6c5bc46e84a4b8b1c11594a4
#
_entry.id   d252397d6c5bc46e84a4b8b1c11594a4
#
_cell.length_a   1.000
_cell.length_b   1.000
_cell.length_c   1.000
_cell.angle_alpha   90.00
_cell.angle_beta   90.00
_cell.angle_gamma   90.00
#
_symmetry.space_group_name_H-M   'P 1'
#
loop_
_entity.id
_entity.type
_entity.pdbx_description
1 polymer ?
#
loop_
_entity_poly.entity_id
_entity_poly.type
_entity_poly.pdbx_seq_one_letter_code
_entity_poly.pdbx_strand_id
1 'polypeptide(L)'
;MLTVIRAMKTSRVARIATVVAIVVASLFAFTASSSAQDKTIRTMGTEDVHINSKIFSNLRFSPGQATLKSGDQLTLSHDDATDEPHTLTIVNASERPSDTEGVFGCGAPGTICDEVFRTVGPKITDDTKSQFVNVSGGDGLDGRLDTLFLPPGTSISVPVTAPSGTTLSYFCAIHAWMQGSITVS
;
A
#
# COMPACT_ATOMS: atom_id res chain seq x y z
N MET A 1 -54.51 27.29 -66.78
CA MET A 1 -53.46 27.87 -65.91
C MET A 1 -53.21 26.87 -64.80
N LEU A 2 -52.24 25.97 -64.95
CA LEU A 2 -51.95 24.90 -64.01
C LEU A 2 -50.81 25.33 -63.08
N THR A 3 -51.08 25.36 -61.81
CA THR A 3 -50.05 25.59 -60.77
C THR A 3 -49.57 24.25 -60.24
N VAL A 4 -48.31 23.94 -60.46
CA VAL A 4 -47.66 22.70 -60.01
C VAL A 4 -47.10 22.95 -58.60
N ILE A 5 -47.59 22.23 -57.60
CA ILE A 5 -47.06 22.20 -56.26
C ILE A 5 -45.90 21.19 -56.20
N ARG A 6 -44.67 21.67 -55.95
CA ARG A 6 -43.46 20.86 -55.82
C ARG A 6 -43.33 20.46 -54.36
N ALA A 7 -43.54 19.19 -54.03
CA ALA A 7 -43.33 18.61 -52.73
C ALA A 7 -41.81 18.53 -52.42
N MET A 8 -41.35 19.13 -51.34
CA MET A 8 -40.00 19.02 -50.85
C MET A 8 -39.82 17.66 -50.11
N LYS A 9 -39.01 16.82 -50.68
CA LYS A 9 -38.60 15.55 -50.10
C LYS A 9 -37.52 15.84 -49.05
N THR A 10 -37.88 15.94 -47.76
CA THR A 10 -36.88 16.05 -46.68
C THR A 10 -36.14 14.76 -46.45
N SER A 11 -34.85 14.80 -46.63
CA SER A 11 -33.91 13.70 -46.64
C SER A 11 -33.87 12.98 -45.26
N ARG A 12 -34.11 11.70 -45.27
CA ARG A 12 -33.98 10.79 -44.10
C ARG A 12 -32.52 10.65 -43.62
N VAL A 13 -31.55 11.15 -44.40
CA VAL A 13 -30.12 11.07 -44.13
C VAL A 13 -29.70 12.00 -42.98
N ALA A 14 -30.34 13.19 -42.79
CA ALA A 14 -29.99 14.12 -41.74
C ALA A 14 -30.33 13.63 -40.33
N ARG A 15 -31.31 12.71 -40.17
CA ARG A 15 -31.70 12.17 -38.85
C ARG A 15 -30.79 11.03 -38.35
N ILE A 16 -30.15 10.33 -39.25
CA ILE A 16 -29.22 9.22 -38.90
C ILE A 16 -27.88 9.79 -38.43
N ALA A 17 -27.40 10.88 -39.05
CA ALA A 17 -26.15 11.51 -38.65
C ALA A 17 -26.17 12.07 -37.21
N THR A 18 -27.31 12.59 -36.76
CA THR A 18 -27.46 13.18 -35.38
C THR A 18 -27.49 12.08 -34.31
N VAL A 19 -28.07 10.93 -34.55
CA VAL A 19 -28.13 9.82 -33.61
C VAL A 19 -26.76 9.16 -33.44
N VAL A 20 -26.00 9.01 -34.52
CA VAL A 20 -24.64 8.44 -34.48
C VAL A 20 -23.68 9.34 -33.74
N ALA A 21 -23.79 10.67 -33.88
CA ALA A 21 -22.94 11.62 -33.15
C ALA A 21 -23.17 11.60 -31.62
N ILE A 22 -24.41 11.38 -31.16
CA ILE A 22 -24.74 11.31 -29.74
C ILE A 22 -24.24 9.98 -29.13
N VAL A 23 -24.30 8.87 -29.86
CA VAL A 23 -23.82 7.57 -29.37
C VAL A 23 -22.28 7.52 -29.28
N VAL A 24 -21.58 8.16 -30.22
CA VAL A 24 -20.10 8.23 -30.17
C VAL A 24 -19.63 9.16 -29.04
N ALA A 25 -20.32 10.29 -28.77
CA ALA A 25 -19.98 11.16 -27.64
C ALA A 25 -20.20 10.53 -26.27
N SER A 26 -21.16 9.61 -26.13
CA SER A 26 -21.39 8.89 -24.86
C SER A 26 -20.39 7.75 -24.58
N LEU A 27 -19.65 7.27 -25.57
CA LEU A 27 -18.61 6.24 -25.39
C LEU A 27 -17.26 6.83 -24.92
N PHE A 28 -17.04 8.14 -25.02
CA PHE A 28 -15.82 8.81 -24.55
C PHE A 28 -15.92 9.38 -23.14
N ALA A 29 -17.07 9.27 -22.46
CA ALA A 29 -17.30 9.89 -21.15
C ALA A 29 -16.99 9.00 -19.93
N PHE A 30 -16.43 7.79 -20.10
CA PHE A 30 -16.12 6.87 -19.00
C PHE A 30 -14.65 6.46 -18.91
N THR A 31 -13.74 7.40 -19.10
CA THR A 31 -12.45 7.26 -18.41
C THR A 31 -12.52 8.09 -17.14
N ALA A 32 -13.19 7.56 -16.13
CA ALA A 32 -12.96 8.03 -14.77
C ALA A 32 -11.48 7.75 -14.48
N SER A 33 -10.64 8.76 -14.62
CA SER A 33 -9.29 8.73 -14.07
C SER A 33 -9.48 8.51 -12.58
N SER A 34 -9.35 7.26 -12.11
CA SER A 34 -9.20 6.96 -10.71
C SER A 34 -7.92 7.67 -10.27
N SER A 35 -8.05 8.85 -9.68
CA SER A 35 -6.90 9.49 -9.05
C SER A 35 -6.36 8.52 -8.01
N ALA A 36 -5.06 8.20 -8.09
CA ALA A 36 -4.38 7.45 -7.06
C ALA A 36 -4.65 8.14 -5.72
N GLN A 37 -5.01 7.37 -4.69
CA GLN A 37 -5.27 7.88 -3.35
C GLN A 37 -4.04 7.63 -2.50
N ASP A 38 -3.44 8.71 -1.97
CA ASP A 38 -2.34 8.58 -1.02
C ASP A 38 -2.87 8.15 0.35
N LYS A 39 -2.24 7.13 0.93
CA LYS A 39 -2.55 6.65 2.25
C LYS A 39 -1.31 6.67 3.12
N THR A 40 -1.43 7.24 4.31
CA THR A 40 -0.32 7.27 5.28
C THR A 40 -0.58 6.28 6.40
N ILE A 41 0.40 5.39 6.65
CA ILE A 41 0.54 4.60 7.86
C ILE A 41 1.67 5.24 8.68
N ARG A 42 1.46 5.43 9.97
CA ARG A 42 2.42 6.05 10.89
C ARG A 42 2.86 5.03 11.91
N THR A 43 4.13 5.07 12.31
CA THR A 43 4.53 4.46 13.58
C THR A 43 4.14 5.41 14.70
N MET A 44 3.57 4.89 15.77
CA MET A 44 3.03 5.67 16.87
C MET A 44 3.33 4.96 18.18
N GLY A 45 3.54 5.73 19.24
CA GLY A 45 3.65 5.21 20.59
C GLY A 45 4.93 5.63 21.28
N THR A 46 5.21 4.95 22.38
CA THR A 46 6.38 5.19 23.26
C THR A 46 6.88 3.86 23.78
N GLU A 47 8.14 3.84 24.15
CA GLU A 47 8.72 2.76 24.91
C GLU A 47 9.34 3.31 26.20
N ASP A 48 9.17 2.61 27.31
CA ASP A 48 9.69 2.98 28.62
C ASP A 48 10.31 1.75 29.30
N VAL A 49 11.59 1.86 29.60
CA VAL A 49 12.39 0.77 30.19
C VAL A 49 12.67 1.07 31.65
N HIS A 50 12.08 0.29 32.54
CA HIS A 50 12.35 0.31 33.98
C HIS A 50 13.34 -0.81 34.33
N ILE A 51 14.60 -0.45 34.52
CA ILE A 51 15.67 -1.40 34.83
C ILE A 51 15.30 -2.29 36.03
N ASN A 52 15.55 -3.60 35.89
CA ASN A 52 15.22 -4.65 36.88
C ASN A 52 13.73 -4.78 37.23
N SER A 53 12.84 -4.23 36.43
CA SER A 53 11.40 -4.25 36.68
C SER A 53 10.59 -4.67 35.44
N LYS A 54 10.47 -3.80 34.44
CA LYS A 54 9.61 -4.02 33.28
C LYS A 54 10.03 -3.17 32.09
N ILE A 55 9.66 -3.64 30.91
CA ILE A 55 9.58 -2.83 29.70
C ILE A 55 8.09 -2.60 29.41
N PHE A 56 7.73 -1.37 29.13
CA PHE A 56 6.39 -1.00 28.71
C PHE A 56 6.48 -0.36 27.33
N SER A 57 5.88 -1.00 26.34
CA SER A 57 5.84 -0.51 24.95
C SER A 57 4.42 -0.51 24.43
N ASN A 58 4.00 0.60 23.80
CA ASN A 58 2.74 0.72 23.08
C ASN A 58 2.94 1.09 21.62
N LEU A 59 4.14 0.81 21.09
CA LEU A 59 4.48 1.03 19.69
C LEU A 59 3.54 0.26 18.78
N ARG A 60 3.05 0.93 17.72
CA ARG A 60 2.07 0.37 16.79
C ARG A 60 2.09 1.11 15.46
N PHE A 61 1.56 0.47 14.43
CA PHE A 61 1.14 1.14 13.20
C PHE A 61 -0.23 1.81 13.36
N SER A 62 -0.40 3.00 12.80
CA SER A 62 -1.66 3.75 12.82
C SER A 62 -1.94 4.39 11.45
N PRO A 63 -3.04 4.02 10.76
CA PRO A 63 -3.93 2.91 11.08
C PRO A 63 -3.21 1.57 10.92
N GLY A 64 -3.61 0.56 11.72
CA GLY A 64 -3.10 -0.82 11.56
C GLY A 64 -3.70 -1.54 10.36
N GLN A 65 -4.79 -1.00 9.79
CA GLN A 65 -5.42 -1.50 8.58
C GLN A 65 -5.65 -0.36 7.59
N ALA A 66 -5.34 -0.60 6.32
CA ALA A 66 -5.54 0.35 5.24
C ALA A 66 -6.24 -0.33 4.05
N THR A 67 -6.96 0.46 3.26
CA THR A 67 -7.50 0.03 1.96
C THR A 67 -6.95 0.96 0.90
N LEU A 68 -6.34 0.39 -0.13
CA LEU A 68 -5.74 1.07 -1.27
C LEU A 68 -6.17 0.39 -2.56
N LYS A 69 -6.11 1.10 -3.67
CA LYS A 69 -6.22 0.48 -4.99
C LYS A 69 -4.84 0.10 -5.48
N SER A 70 -4.78 -0.86 -6.41
CA SER A 70 -3.53 -1.15 -7.12
C SER A 70 -3.06 0.12 -7.86
N GLY A 71 -1.80 0.52 -7.64
CA GLY A 71 -1.21 1.77 -8.14
C GLY A 71 -1.28 2.97 -7.19
N ASP A 72 -2.05 2.90 -6.10
CA ASP A 72 -2.06 3.96 -5.08
C ASP A 72 -0.71 4.04 -4.34
N GLN A 73 -0.38 5.23 -3.83
CA GLN A 73 0.81 5.44 -3.03
C GLN A 73 0.54 5.14 -1.55
N LEU A 74 1.39 4.32 -0.96
CA LEU A 74 1.49 4.14 0.49
C LEU A 74 2.63 4.98 1.01
N THR A 75 2.36 5.85 1.98
CA THR A 75 3.39 6.55 2.75
C THR A 75 3.52 5.89 4.11
N LEU A 76 4.73 5.49 4.49
CA LEU A 76 5.08 5.12 5.86
C LEU A 76 5.85 6.28 6.50
N SER A 77 5.42 6.74 7.70
CA SER A 77 6.01 7.87 8.41
C SER A 77 6.39 7.46 9.84
N HIS A 78 7.59 7.85 10.27
CA HIS A 78 8.07 7.65 11.64
C HIS A 78 7.60 8.82 12.50
N ASP A 79 6.55 8.60 13.29
CA ASP A 79 5.89 9.62 14.12
C ASP A 79 5.83 9.22 15.60
N ASP A 80 6.45 8.11 16.01
CA ASP A 80 6.57 7.76 17.42
C ASP A 80 7.70 8.52 18.12
N ALA A 81 7.78 8.37 19.44
CA ALA A 81 8.72 9.11 20.26
C ALA A 81 10.01 8.33 20.58
N THR A 82 10.31 7.28 19.82
CA THR A 82 11.54 6.49 19.98
C THR A 82 12.60 6.90 18.98
N ASP A 83 13.86 6.62 19.31
CA ASP A 83 14.99 6.77 18.38
C ASP A 83 15.31 5.42 17.68
N GLU A 84 14.34 4.51 17.61
CA GLU A 84 14.52 3.19 17.03
C GLU A 84 13.95 3.10 15.62
N PRO A 85 14.64 2.42 14.70
CA PRO A 85 14.11 2.25 13.35
C PRO A 85 12.95 1.25 13.34
N HIS A 86 12.11 1.34 12.31
CA HIS A 86 11.04 0.40 12.05
C HIS A 86 11.14 -0.23 10.67
N THR A 87 10.46 -1.35 10.49
CA THR A 87 10.21 -1.91 9.16
C THR A 87 8.71 -2.10 8.96
N LEU A 88 8.25 -1.98 7.72
CA LEU A 88 6.97 -2.54 7.28
C LEU A 88 7.32 -3.62 6.26
N THR A 89 7.26 -4.87 6.69
CA THR A 89 7.64 -6.03 5.88
C THR A 89 6.42 -6.86 5.55
N ILE A 90 6.20 -7.14 4.27
CA ILE A 90 5.10 -7.98 3.79
C ILE A 90 5.43 -9.44 4.07
N VAL A 91 4.48 -10.16 4.70
CA VAL A 91 4.56 -11.58 5.03
C VAL A 91 3.21 -12.24 4.86
N ASN A 92 3.18 -13.58 4.86
CA ASN A 92 1.90 -14.28 4.98
C ASN A 92 1.29 -14.05 6.37
N ALA A 93 -0.03 -13.99 6.46
CA ALA A 93 -0.70 -13.71 7.72
C ALA A 93 -0.35 -14.73 8.84
N SER A 94 -0.12 -15.98 8.47
CA SER A 94 0.25 -17.06 9.38
C SER A 94 1.70 -17.02 9.86
N GLU A 95 2.56 -16.21 9.24
CA GLU A 95 3.99 -16.09 9.63
C GLU A 95 4.19 -15.04 10.73
N ARG A 96 3.21 -14.18 10.94
CA ARG A 96 3.30 -13.14 11.97
C ARG A 96 3.25 -13.76 13.36
N PRO A 97 4.12 -13.36 14.31
CA PRO A 97 4.01 -13.78 15.69
C PRO A 97 2.62 -13.46 16.26
N SER A 98 1.99 -14.45 16.92
CA SER A 98 0.61 -14.33 17.42
C SER A 98 0.50 -14.38 18.95
N ASP A 99 1.62 -14.62 19.63
CA ASP A 99 1.69 -14.71 21.08
C ASP A 99 3.01 -14.14 21.62
N THR A 100 3.13 -14.11 22.92
CA THR A 100 4.31 -13.56 23.63
C THR A 100 5.60 -14.30 23.28
N GLU A 101 5.55 -15.64 23.18
CA GLU A 101 6.72 -16.46 22.88
C GLU A 101 7.22 -16.19 21.46
N GLY A 102 6.30 -16.16 20.49
CA GLY A 102 6.60 -15.84 19.11
C GLY A 102 7.14 -14.42 18.93
N VAL A 103 6.59 -13.44 19.65
CA VAL A 103 7.07 -12.05 19.60
C VAL A 103 8.50 -11.92 20.13
N PHE A 104 8.78 -12.41 21.34
CA PHE A 104 10.11 -12.30 21.94
C PHE A 104 11.14 -13.25 21.33
N GLY A 105 10.69 -14.37 20.77
CA GLY A 105 11.54 -15.33 20.07
C GLY A 105 11.77 -15.00 18.59
N CYS A 106 11.21 -13.90 18.07
CA CYS A 106 11.15 -13.66 16.62
C CYS A 106 12.53 -13.54 15.93
N GLY A 107 13.59 -13.20 16.67
CA GLY A 107 14.96 -13.15 16.14
C GLY A 107 15.72 -14.50 16.20
N ALA A 108 15.11 -15.56 16.73
CA ALA A 108 15.75 -16.87 16.79
C ALA A 108 15.91 -17.49 15.39
N PRO A 109 16.94 -18.33 15.17
CA PRO A 109 17.17 -18.97 13.87
C PRO A 109 15.93 -19.71 13.35
N GLY A 110 15.57 -19.47 12.09
CA GLY A 110 14.44 -20.10 11.42
C GLY A 110 13.08 -19.42 11.64
N THR A 111 13.03 -18.30 12.37
CA THR A 111 11.81 -17.49 12.50
C THR A 111 11.69 -16.49 11.35
N ILE A 112 10.50 -15.88 11.22
CA ILE A 112 10.27 -14.86 10.18
C ILE A 112 11.17 -13.62 10.35
N CYS A 113 11.44 -13.17 11.58
CA CYS A 113 12.36 -12.06 11.81
C CYS A 113 13.80 -12.40 11.38
N ASP A 114 14.29 -13.60 11.69
CA ASP A 114 15.59 -14.08 11.25
C ASP A 114 15.67 -14.12 9.72
N GLU A 115 14.63 -14.59 9.03
CA GLU A 115 14.58 -14.56 7.58
C GLU A 115 14.64 -13.13 7.02
N VAL A 116 13.88 -12.20 7.59
CA VAL A 116 13.91 -10.77 7.20
C VAL A 116 15.31 -10.19 7.40
N PHE A 117 15.93 -10.39 8.58
CA PHE A 117 17.26 -9.86 8.84
C PHE A 117 18.32 -10.42 7.87
N ARG A 118 18.22 -11.68 7.49
CA ARG A 118 19.16 -12.29 6.54
C ARG A 118 18.92 -11.90 5.08
N THR A 119 17.67 -11.68 4.69
CA THR A 119 17.30 -11.44 3.29
C THR A 119 17.27 -9.95 2.96
N VAL A 120 16.73 -9.14 3.87
CA VAL A 120 16.51 -7.70 3.69
C VAL A 120 17.67 -6.89 4.26
N GLY A 121 18.17 -7.25 5.46
CA GLY A 121 19.23 -6.51 6.14
C GLY A 121 20.44 -6.19 5.27
N PRO A 122 21.03 -7.15 4.54
CA PRO A 122 22.17 -6.87 3.66
C PRO A 122 21.89 -5.93 2.47
N LYS A 123 20.61 -5.66 2.19
CA LYS A 123 20.17 -4.75 1.11
C LYS A 123 19.92 -3.33 1.62
N ILE A 124 19.93 -3.10 2.93
CA ILE A 124 19.86 -1.77 3.52
C ILE A 124 21.27 -1.17 3.43
N THR A 125 21.44 -0.19 2.55
CA THR A 125 22.75 0.39 2.22
C THR A 125 23.10 1.66 2.99
N ASP A 126 22.10 2.28 3.62
CA ASP A 126 22.24 3.50 4.43
C ASP A 126 21.19 3.43 5.56
N ASP A 127 21.64 3.24 6.79
CA ASP A 127 20.78 3.09 7.97
C ASP A 127 20.21 4.43 8.50
N THR A 128 20.61 5.53 7.90
CA THR A 128 20.12 6.88 8.23
C THR A 128 19.00 7.36 7.31
N LYS A 129 18.68 6.61 6.25
CA LYS A 129 17.66 6.95 5.27
C LYS A 129 16.62 5.88 5.13
N SER A 130 15.38 6.30 4.92
CA SER A 130 14.32 5.36 4.57
C SER A 130 14.58 4.72 3.20
N GLN A 131 14.34 3.42 3.10
CA GLN A 131 14.62 2.62 1.91
C GLN A 131 13.49 1.64 1.63
N PHE A 132 13.17 1.46 0.36
CA PHE A 132 12.35 0.35 -0.11
C PHE A 132 13.25 -0.78 -0.61
N VAL A 133 13.19 -1.92 0.07
CA VAL A 133 13.85 -3.15 -0.36
C VAL A 133 12.82 -4.03 -1.06
N ASN A 134 12.86 -4.04 -2.37
CA ASN A 134 12.04 -4.93 -3.19
C ASN A 134 12.69 -6.32 -3.25
N VAL A 135 12.00 -7.32 -2.74
CA VAL A 135 12.45 -8.73 -2.74
C VAL A 135 11.62 -9.56 -3.71
N SER A 136 10.35 -9.23 -3.89
CA SER A 136 9.44 -9.94 -4.79
C SER A 136 9.80 -9.76 -6.27
N GLY A 137 10.46 -8.64 -6.61
CA GLY A 137 10.85 -8.28 -7.98
C GLY A 137 9.75 -7.58 -8.79
N GLY A 138 8.62 -7.21 -8.16
CA GLY A 138 7.56 -6.41 -8.76
C GLY A 138 7.93 -4.92 -8.87
N ASP A 139 6.97 -4.09 -9.32
CA ASP A 139 7.19 -2.64 -9.53
C ASP A 139 6.90 -1.81 -8.26
N GLY A 140 6.48 -2.43 -7.16
CA GLY A 140 6.12 -1.77 -5.91
C GLY A 140 5.94 -2.76 -4.78
N LEU A 141 5.14 -2.39 -3.78
CA LEU A 141 4.82 -3.24 -2.64
C LEU A 141 3.74 -4.25 -3.05
N ASP A 142 4.13 -5.48 -3.35
CA ASP A 142 3.22 -6.50 -3.87
C ASP A 142 3.50 -7.93 -3.40
N GLY A 143 4.65 -8.21 -2.81
CA GLY A 143 5.06 -9.56 -2.50
C GLY A 143 5.73 -9.75 -1.14
N ARG A 144 5.89 -11.01 -0.79
CA ARG A 144 6.51 -11.44 0.47
C ARG A 144 7.95 -10.93 0.57
N LEU A 145 8.31 -10.43 1.75
CA LEU A 145 9.58 -9.80 2.14
C LEU A 145 9.84 -8.43 1.52
N ASP A 146 8.96 -7.87 0.69
CA ASP A 146 9.04 -6.45 0.34
C ASP A 146 8.98 -5.62 1.62
N THR A 147 9.96 -4.75 1.79
CA THR A 147 10.18 -4.07 3.06
C THR A 147 10.42 -2.57 2.89
N LEU A 148 9.70 -1.77 3.64
CA LEU A 148 10.03 -0.38 3.89
C LEU A 148 10.86 -0.31 5.16
N PHE A 149 12.10 0.17 5.06
CA PHE A 149 12.96 0.48 6.20
C PHE A 149 12.82 1.95 6.54
N LEU A 150 12.62 2.26 7.82
CA LEU A 150 12.24 3.57 8.31
C LEU A 150 13.07 3.98 9.53
N PRO A 151 14.17 4.72 9.35
CA PRO A 151 14.90 5.35 10.45
C PRO A 151 14.08 6.43 11.16
N PRO A 152 14.44 6.81 12.41
CA PRO A 152 13.76 7.85 13.17
C PRO A 152 13.58 9.17 12.40
N GLY A 153 12.39 9.76 12.51
CA GLY A 153 12.07 11.05 11.91
C GLY A 153 12.00 11.08 10.38
N THR A 154 12.00 9.92 9.72
CA THR A 154 11.93 9.82 8.25
C THR A 154 10.56 9.38 7.74
N SER A 155 10.37 9.45 6.44
CA SER A 155 9.21 8.90 5.75
C SER A 155 9.59 8.38 4.37
N ILE A 156 8.78 7.46 3.84
CA ILE A 156 8.94 6.91 2.50
C ILE A 156 7.57 6.67 1.86
N SER A 157 7.48 6.93 0.56
CA SER A 157 6.27 6.62 -0.24
C SER A 157 6.62 5.64 -1.34
N VAL A 158 5.80 4.59 -1.48
CA VAL A 158 5.96 3.55 -2.51
C VAL A 158 4.61 3.20 -3.11
N PRO A 159 4.55 2.82 -4.40
CA PRO A 159 3.32 2.31 -4.98
C PRO A 159 2.97 0.94 -4.40
N VAL A 160 1.68 0.68 -4.17
CA VAL A 160 1.15 -0.66 -3.88
C VAL A 160 0.71 -1.26 -5.21
N THR A 161 1.41 -2.28 -5.69
CA THR A 161 1.18 -2.87 -7.03
C THR A 161 0.54 -4.25 -6.98
N ALA A 162 0.27 -4.78 -5.80
CA ALA A 162 -0.46 -6.03 -5.65
C ALA A 162 -1.83 -5.97 -6.35
N PRO A 163 -2.31 -7.07 -6.94
CA PRO A 163 -3.60 -7.12 -7.63
C PRO A 163 -4.79 -6.82 -6.69
N SER A 164 -5.86 -6.24 -7.25
CA SER A 164 -7.14 -6.08 -6.55
C SER A 164 -7.63 -7.42 -5.99
N GLY A 165 -8.18 -7.40 -4.78
CA GLY A 165 -8.58 -8.58 -4.01
C GLY A 165 -7.47 -9.17 -3.13
N THR A 166 -6.22 -8.67 -3.23
CA THR A 166 -5.12 -9.10 -2.38
C THR A 166 -5.21 -8.46 -1.00
N THR A 167 -4.82 -9.21 0.04
CA THR A 167 -4.54 -8.66 1.37
C THR A 167 -3.06 -8.85 1.67
N LEU A 168 -2.32 -7.75 1.76
CA LEU A 168 -0.92 -7.73 2.17
C LEU A 168 -0.88 -7.62 3.70
N SER A 169 -0.51 -8.71 4.37
CA SER A 169 -0.23 -8.69 5.80
C SER A 169 1.19 -8.18 6.03
N TYR A 170 1.39 -7.35 7.04
CA TYR A 170 2.71 -6.80 7.33
C TYR A 170 3.00 -6.75 8.83
N PHE A 171 4.27 -6.65 9.16
CA PHE A 171 4.74 -6.46 10.53
C PHE A 171 6.08 -5.69 10.56
N CYS A 172 6.48 -5.24 11.75
CA CYS A 172 7.82 -4.72 11.99
C CYS A 172 8.73 -5.88 12.45
N ALA A 173 9.84 -6.14 11.74
CA ALA A 173 10.77 -7.21 12.11
C ALA A 173 11.62 -6.87 13.35
N ILE A 174 11.69 -5.60 13.75
CA ILE A 174 12.37 -5.10 14.95
C ILE A 174 11.43 -5.19 16.16
N HIS A 175 10.16 -4.79 15.97
CA HIS A 175 9.11 -4.75 17.01
C HIS A 175 7.97 -5.68 16.57
N ALA A 176 8.14 -6.98 16.76
CA ALA A 176 7.30 -8.01 16.12
C ALA A 176 5.82 -7.97 16.52
N TRP A 177 5.44 -7.23 17.56
CA TRP A 177 4.05 -6.95 17.95
C TRP A 177 3.39 -5.85 17.10
N MET A 178 4.18 -5.00 16.41
CA MET A 178 3.64 -4.01 15.48
C MET A 178 3.23 -4.70 14.18
N GLN A 179 1.93 -4.80 13.96
CA GLN A 179 1.39 -5.58 12.82
C GLN A 179 0.21 -4.87 12.19
N GLY A 180 -0.08 -5.21 10.94
CA GLY A 180 -1.22 -4.66 10.23
C GLY A 180 -1.51 -5.36 8.91
N SER A 181 -2.39 -4.74 8.11
CA SER A 181 -2.75 -5.24 6.78
C SER A 181 -3.17 -4.12 5.83
N ILE A 182 -2.93 -4.36 4.54
CA ILE A 182 -3.41 -3.52 3.44
C ILE A 182 -4.33 -4.37 2.58
N THR A 183 -5.58 -3.96 2.44
CA THR A 183 -6.52 -4.56 1.49
C THR A 183 -6.43 -3.79 0.18
N VAL A 184 -6.12 -4.49 -0.91
CA VAL A 184 -6.06 -3.91 -2.26
C VAL A 184 -7.41 -4.09 -2.94
N SER A 185 -8.09 -3.00 -3.30
CA SER A 185 -9.44 -2.97 -3.87
C SER A 185 -9.46 -2.63 -5.37
#